data_e8a0d7c7b1979559210d5ffa587f1a72
#
_entry.id   e8a0d7c7b1979559210d5ffa587f1a72
#
_cell.length_a   1.000
_cell.length_b   1.000
_cell.length_c   1.000
_cell.angle_alpha   90.00
_cell.angle_beta   90.00
_cell.angle_gamma   90.00
#
_symmetry.space_group_name_H-M   'P 1'
#
loop_
_entity.id
_entity.type
_entity.pdbx_description
1 polymer ?
#
loop_
_entity_poly.entity_id
_entity_poly.type
_entity_poly.pdbx_seq_one_letter_code
_entity_poly.pdbx_strand_id
1 'polypeptide(L)'
;CIVETVTPELGVEYAKNLGISTLTSTDLNPATALGGITDGVSNLELTSAFAAIANGGVYTEPIFFTQILDHDGKVLLDNQPETHRALKDSTAFLLTDAMAESVQTVSSFARPGATINSTSTRARLSNMSVAGKSGTTTSNNDIWFVGFTPYYTAGIWGGCDNNQSLSSNGGTSFHKDIWRKIMERVHEGLSDPGFAVPDSIETAQICRKSGKLAVEGVCDHDPRGNAVYTEYFAKGTVPTEVCDKHVVVTVCAASGMKPTEYCPEKRSKVCMSIPQDAEGSTDDSAFGIPGYCNIHTDLSTIFTQ
;
A
#
# COMPACT_ATOMS: atom_id res chain seq x y z
N CYS A 1 5.04 6.16 -15.25
CA CYS A 1 5.13 6.19 -13.76
C CYS A 1 4.11 7.20 -13.23
N ILE A 2 3.54 6.99 -12.02
CA ILE A 2 2.52 7.90 -11.43
C ILE A 2 3.00 9.37 -11.41
N VAL A 3 4.26 9.61 -11.09
CA VAL A 3 4.86 10.96 -11.05
C VAL A 3 4.88 11.64 -12.42
N GLU A 4 5.03 10.90 -13.49
CA GLU A 4 4.97 11.47 -14.87
C GLU A 4 3.54 11.88 -15.23
N THR A 5 2.54 11.18 -14.70
CA THR A 5 1.13 11.52 -14.91
C THR A 5 0.69 12.71 -14.04
N VAL A 6 1.18 12.77 -12.79
CA VAL A 6 0.78 13.80 -11.80
C VAL A 6 1.64 15.05 -11.92
N THR A 7 2.82 14.98 -12.47
CA THR A 7 3.92 15.93 -12.57
C THR A 7 4.69 16.16 -11.25
N PRO A 8 6.00 16.37 -11.32
CA PRO A 8 6.81 16.73 -10.14
C PRO A 8 6.37 18.02 -9.46
N GLU A 9 5.92 19.01 -10.25
CA GLU A 9 5.47 20.31 -9.77
C GLU A 9 4.27 20.16 -8.81
N LEU A 10 3.27 19.37 -9.19
CA LEU A 10 2.11 19.13 -8.33
C LEU A 10 2.53 18.35 -7.07
N GLY A 11 3.43 17.39 -7.19
CA GLY A 11 3.97 16.65 -6.04
C GLY A 11 4.68 17.56 -5.04
N VAL A 12 5.51 18.49 -5.52
CA VAL A 12 6.22 19.50 -4.70
C VAL A 12 5.22 20.48 -4.08
N GLU A 13 4.19 20.91 -4.80
CA GLU A 13 3.12 21.77 -4.26
C GLU A 13 2.42 21.10 -3.06
N TYR A 14 2.00 19.86 -3.20
CA TYR A 14 1.39 19.12 -2.09
C TYR A 14 2.35 18.91 -0.90
N ALA A 15 3.63 18.64 -1.16
CA ALA A 15 4.62 18.50 -0.11
C ALA A 15 4.83 19.82 0.66
N LYS A 16 4.83 20.96 -0.03
CA LYS A 16 4.85 22.29 0.60
C LYS A 16 3.59 22.57 1.42
N ASN A 17 2.43 22.21 0.91
CA ASN A 17 1.16 22.32 1.65
C ASN A 17 1.14 21.42 2.90
N LEU A 18 1.94 20.37 2.94
CA LEU A 18 2.15 19.51 4.09
C LEU A 18 3.26 20.00 5.03
N GLY A 19 3.82 21.20 4.79
CA GLY A 19 4.78 21.86 5.67
C GLY A 19 6.26 21.58 5.35
N ILE A 20 6.59 20.96 4.20
CA ILE A 20 7.99 20.79 3.77
C ILE A 20 8.49 22.07 3.14
N SER A 21 9.32 22.83 3.85
CA SER A 21 9.79 24.15 3.44
C SER A 21 11.06 24.11 2.59
N THR A 22 11.83 23.04 2.65
CA THR A 22 13.17 22.91 2.04
C THR A 22 13.15 22.66 0.53
N LEU A 23 11.97 22.36 -0.06
CA LEU A 23 11.85 22.06 -1.49
C LEU A 23 12.06 23.31 -2.36
N THR A 24 12.95 23.20 -3.34
CA THR A 24 13.37 24.25 -4.26
C THR A 24 12.97 23.94 -5.71
N SER A 25 13.32 24.81 -6.64
CA SER A 25 13.10 24.55 -8.08
C SER A 25 13.93 23.38 -8.62
N THR A 26 15.02 23.01 -7.96
CA THR A 26 15.85 21.84 -8.34
C THR A 26 15.18 20.53 -8.00
N ASP A 27 14.16 20.54 -7.13
CA ASP A 27 13.39 19.36 -6.76
C ASP A 27 12.20 19.09 -7.69
N LEU A 28 11.99 19.92 -8.71
CA LEU A 28 10.95 19.72 -9.73
C LEU A 28 11.38 18.63 -10.74
N ASN A 29 11.63 17.43 -10.25
CA ASN A 29 12.08 16.29 -11.04
C ASN A 29 11.55 14.96 -10.46
N PRO A 30 11.50 13.87 -11.26
CA PRO A 30 10.95 12.59 -10.79
C PRO A 30 11.71 11.94 -9.61
N ALA A 31 12.99 12.28 -9.38
CA ALA A 31 13.78 11.71 -8.29
C ALA A 31 13.24 12.14 -6.91
N THR A 32 12.61 13.31 -6.82
CA THR A 32 11.98 13.83 -5.60
C THR A 32 10.90 12.87 -5.07
N ALA A 33 10.15 12.21 -5.94
CA ALA A 33 9.18 11.19 -5.55
C ALA A 33 9.79 9.93 -4.95
N LEU A 34 11.09 9.72 -5.13
CA LEU A 34 11.86 8.62 -4.54
C LEU A 34 12.69 9.09 -3.32
N GLY A 35 12.50 10.34 -2.88
CA GLY A 35 13.23 10.93 -1.76
C GLY A 35 14.53 11.64 -2.15
N GLY A 36 14.80 11.87 -3.45
CA GLY A 36 15.93 12.65 -3.94
C GLY A 36 15.67 14.15 -3.77
N ILE A 37 15.76 14.65 -2.54
CA ILE A 37 15.52 16.05 -2.18
C ILE A 37 16.87 16.75 -2.03
N THR A 38 17.05 17.91 -2.67
CA THR A 38 18.33 18.62 -2.78
C THR A 38 18.89 19.02 -1.42
N ASP A 39 18.09 19.70 -0.61
CA ASP A 39 18.49 20.18 0.72
C ASP A 39 18.03 19.27 1.87
N GLY A 40 17.43 18.10 1.52
CA GLY A 40 16.87 17.18 2.48
C GLY A 40 15.57 17.69 3.11
N VAL A 41 15.16 17.06 4.22
CA VAL A 41 13.96 17.42 4.99
C VAL A 41 14.28 17.26 6.48
N SER A 42 13.79 18.16 7.32
CA SER A 42 13.95 18.02 8.76
C SER A 42 13.00 16.92 9.30
N ASN A 43 13.41 16.28 10.40
CA ASN A 43 12.55 15.28 11.05
C ASN A 43 11.23 15.88 11.50
N LEU A 44 11.23 17.12 11.98
CA LEU A 44 10.03 17.83 12.41
C LEU A 44 9.06 18.02 11.26
N GLU A 45 9.51 18.56 10.12
CA GLU A 45 8.66 18.80 8.95
C GLU A 45 8.07 17.50 8.39
N LEU A 46 8.90 16.46 8.24
CA LEU A 46 8.42 15.19 7.74
C LEU A 46 7.40 14.54 8.69
N THR A 47 7.66 14.61 10.00
CA THR A 47 6.73 14.08 11.01
C THR A 47 5.42 14.87 11.01
N SER A 48 5.46 16.19 10.86
CA SER A 48 4.27 17.05 10.76
C SER A 48 3.46 16.78 9.49
N ALA A 49 4.13 16.50 8.36
CA ALA A 49 3.46 16.09 7.13
C ALA A 49 2.69 14.76 7.31
N PHE A 50 3.29 13.77 7.98
CA PHE A 50 2.61 12.53 8.32
C PHE A 50 1.49 12.73 9.34
N ALA A 51 1.66 13.64 10.30
CA ALA A 51 0.61 14.02 11.24
C ALA A 51 -0.61 14.64 10.51
N ALA A 52 -0.38 15.41 9.45
CA ALA A 52 -1.48 15.94 8.64
C ALA A 52 -2.27 14.82 7.93
N ILE A 53 -1.59 13.76 7.45
CA ILE A 53 -2.25 12.58 6.88
C ILE A 53 -3.08 11.87 7.96
N ALA A 54 -2.47 11.61 9.13
CA ALA A 54 -3.14 11.00 10.29
C ALA A 54 -4.37 11.80 10.75
N ASN A 55 -4.32 13.12 10.60
CA ASN A 55 -5.39 14.07 10.95
C ASN A 55 -6.37 14.33 9.79
N GLY A 56 -6.63 13.33 8.95
CA GLY A 56 -7.61 13.42 7.86
C GLY A 56 -7.30 14.50 6.83
N GLY A 57 -6.02 14.83 6.61
CA GLY A 57 -5.56 15.81 5.64
C GLY A 57 -5.50 17.26 6.12
N VAL A 58 -5.67 17.49 7.41
CA VAL A 58 -5.50 18.82 8.02
C VAL A 58 -4.09 18.95 8.59
N TYR A 59 -3.30 19.84 7.99
CA TYR A 59 -2.00 20.23 8.51
C TYR A 59 -2.17 21.14 9.73
N THR A 60 -1.37 20.91 10.74
CA THR A 60 -1.26 21.74 11.95
C THR A 60 0.20 22.11 12.12
N GLU A 61 0.48 23.41 12.20
CA GLU A 61 1.84 23.87 12.44
C GLU A 61 2.37 23.35 13.78
N PRO A 62 3.59 22.76 13.80
CA PRO A 62 4.17 22.28 15.05
C PRO A 62 4.55 23.45 15.96
N ILE A 63 4.02 23.44 17.17
CA ILE A 63 4.35 24.42 18.23
C ILE A 63 5.00 23.73 19.41
N PHE A 64 5.86 24.45 20.15
CA PHE A 64 6.58 23.93 21.31
C PHE A 64 6.00 24.37 22.64
N PHE A 65 5.08 25.33 22.61
CA PHE A 65 4.35 25.82 23.79
C PHE A 65 3.00 26.38 23.36
N THR A 66 2.03 26.26 24.23
CA THR A 66 0.67 26.78 24.01
C THR A 66 0.48 28.15 24.67
N GLN A 67 1.08 28.35 25.83
CA GLN A 67 0.95 29.59 26.59
C GLN A 67 2.25 29.97 27.31
N ILE A 68 2.50 31.26 27.46
CA ILE A 68 3.48 31.80 28.39
C ILE A 68 2.71 32.58 29.47
N LEU A 69 2.96 32.23 30.73
CA LEU A 69 2.36 32.87 31.89
C LEU A 69 3.42 33.70 32.62
N ASP A 70 3.01 34.81 33.27
CA ASP A 70 3.84 35.50 34.25
C ASP A 70 3.85 34.76 35.62
N HIS A 71 4.55 35.33 36.61
CA HIS A 71 4.67 34.75 37.93
C HIS A 71 3.35 34.70 38.73
N ASP A 72 2.37 35.51 38.35
CA ASP A 72 1.03 35.57 38.93
C ASP A 72 0.03 34.67 38.20
N GLY A 73 0.47 33.95 37.15
CA GLY A 73 -0.37 33.07 36.34
C GLY A 73 -1.18 33.79 35.26
N LYS A 74 -0.89 35.05 35.02
CA LYS A 74 -1.54 35.81 33.93
C LYS A 74 -0.92 35.44 32.58
N VAL A 75 -1.77 35.20 31.59
CA VAL A 75 -1.33 34.88 30.21
C VAL A 75 -0.63 36.09 29.62
N LEU A 76 0.67 35.93 29.29
CA LEU A 76 1.46 36.90 28.54
C LEU A 76 1.38 36.65 27.04
N LEU A 77 1.35 35.38 26.65
CA LEU A 77 1.22 34.96 25.25
C LEU A 77 0.36 33.71 25.18
N ASP A 78 -0.60 33.73 24.30
CA ASP A 78 -1.37 32.54 23.89
C ASP A 78 -0.94 32.16 22.47
N ASN A 79 -0.41 30.96 22.29
CA ASN A 79 0.16 30.50 21.03
C ASN A 79 -0.71 29.34 20.50
N GLN A 80 -1.55 29.68 19.54
CA GLN A 80 -2.42 28.70 18.87
C GLN A 80 -1.77 28.31 17.54
N PRO A 81 -1.67 26.99 17.22
CA PRO A 81 -1.09 26.57 15.95
C PRO A 81 -1.97 26.99 14.77
N GLU A 82 -1.36 27.43 13.70
CA GLU A 82 -2.04 27.61 12.43
C GLU A 82 -2.42 26.25 11.82
N THR A 83 -3.61 26.20 11.23
CA THR A 83 -4.12 24.99 10.60
C THR A 83 -4.68 25.27 9.23
N HIS A 84 -4.49 24.34 8.30
CA HIS A 84 -5.17 24.39 6.99
C HIS A 84 -5.38 22.98 6.44
N ARG A 85 -6.31 22.84 5.50
CA ARG A 85 -6.52 21.58 4.81
C ARG A 85 -5.50 21.42 3.68
N ALA A 86 -4.57 20.48 3.86
CA ALA A 86 -3.54 20.15 2.87
C ALA A 86 -4.00 19.05 1.88
N LEU A 87 -4.80 18.10 2.34
CA LEU A 87 -5.33 16.98 1.55
C LEU A 87 -6.84 16.85 1.75
N LYS A 88 -7.53 16.24 0.79
CA LYS A 88 -8.89 15.74 1.00
C LYS A 88 -8.86 14.62 2.04
N ASP A 89 -9.90 14.50 2.84
CA ASP A 89 -10.04 13.44 3.83
C ASP A 89 -10.01 12.03 3.21
N SER A 90 -10.65 11.85 2.05
CA SER A 90 -10.59 10.61 1.28
C SER A 90 -9.16 10.26 0.84
N THR A 91 -8.38 11.26 0.39
CA THR A 91 -6.97 11.05 0.00
C THR A 91 -6.12 10.67 1.21
N ALA A 92 -6.30 11.36 2.33
CA ALA A 92 -5.59 11.06 3.57
C ALA A 92 -5.92 9.65 4.09
N PHE A 93 -7.19 9.24 4.03
CA PHE A 93 -7.61 7.90 4.45
C PHE A 93 -7.03 6.80 3.54
N LEU A 94 -7.15 6.94 2.22
CA LEU A 94 -6.62 5.95 1.28
C LEU A 94 -5.09 5.80 1.40
N LEU A 95 -4.38 6.91 1.66
CA LEU A 95 -2.95 6.86 1.93
C LEU A 95 -2.63 6.20 3.29
N THR A 96 -3.44 6.46 4.32
CA THR A 96 -3.34 5.79 5.63
C THR A 96 -3.53 4.29 5.50
N ASP A 97 -4.54 3.84 4.76
CA ASP A 97 -4.83 2.42 4.51
C ASP A 97 -3.66 1.74 3.79
N ALA A 98 -3.17 2.35 2.70
CA ALA A 98 -1.98 1.85 1.99
C ALA A 98 -0.72 1.78 2.88
N MET A 99 -0.54 2.76 3.78
CA MET A 99 0.58 2.74 4.74
C MET A 99 0.38 1.75 5.88
N ALA A 100 -0.85 1.43 6.26
CA ALA A 100 -1.13 0.37 7.24
C ALA A 100 -0.73 -1.01 6.72
N GLU A 101 -0.90 -1.27 5.42
CA GLU A 101 -0.40 -2.49 4.78
C GLU A 101 1.14 -2.63 4.87
N SER A 102 1.88 -1.50 4.94
CA SER A 102 3.35 -1.51 5.00
C SER A 102 3.92 -2.14 6.28
N VAL A 103 3.13 -2.26 7.34
CA VAL A 103 3.53 -2.87 8.62
C VAL A 103 3.01 -4.30 8.79
N GLN A 104 2.33 -4.85 7.77
CA GLN A 104 1.74 -6.19 7.82
C GLN A 104 2.62 -7.23 7.10
N THR A 105 2.40 -8.49 7.46
CA THR A 105 2.83 -9.66 6.69
C THR A 105 1.57 -10.24 6.05
N VAL A 106 1.56 -10.33 4.72
CA VAL A 106 0.41 -10.81 3.97
C VAL A 106 0.73 -12.09 3.20
N SER A 107 -0.28 -12.93 3.00
CA SER A 107 -0.15 -14.09 2.13
C SER A 107 -0.07 -13.64 0.67
N SER A 108 0.86 -14.23 -0.09
CA SER A 108 0.96 -13.95 -1.52
C SER A 108 -0.16 -14.64 -2.28
N PHE A 109 -1.02 -13.85 -2.95
CA PHE A 109 -2.03 -14.40 -3.84
C PHE A 109 -1.38 -14.99 -5.12
N ALA A 110 -0.33 -14.37 -5.64
CA ALA A 110 0.36 -14.82 -6.85
C ALA A 110 1.11 -16.16 -6.62
N ARG A 111 1.57 -16.41 -5.39
CA ARG A 111 2.31 -17.61 -5.00
C ARG A 111 1.67 -18.23 -3.76
N PRO A 112 0.68 -19.12 -3.92
CA PRO A 112 0.01 -19.77 -2.80
C PRO A 112 1.03 -20.46 -1.86
N GLY A 113 0.85 -20.22 -0.55
CA GLY A 113 1.75 -20.73 0.49
C GLY A 113 2.99 -19.85 0.78
N ALA A 114 3.25 -18.82 -0.02
CA ALA A 114 4.27 -17.82 0.29
C ALA A 114 3.67 -16.62 1.04
N THR A 115 4.54 -15.94 1.82
CA THR A 115 4.20 -14.68 2.49
C THR A 115 5.05 -13.54 1.93
N ILE A 116 4.49 -12.34 1.96
CA ILE A 116 5.18 -11.11 1.63
C ILE A 116 5.34 -10.33 2.94
N ASN A 117 6.59 -10.12 3.34
CA ASN A 117 6.91 -9.23 4.44
C ASN A 117 7.02 -7.81 3.92
N SER A 118 6.16 -6.93 4.37
CA SER A 118 6.25 -5.51 4.06
C SER A 118 7.49 -4.88 4.71
N THR A 119 7.89 -3.71 4.23
CA THR A 119 9.17 -3.07 4.60
C THR A 119 9.23 -2.60 6.05
N SER A 120 8.09 -2.48 6.73
CA SER A 120 7.97 -1.85 8.05
C SER A 120 7.39 -2.78 9.13
N THR A 121 7.39 -4.09 8.92
CA THR A 121 6.84 -5.07 9.88
C THR A 121 7.46 -4.99 11.28
N ARG A 122 8.70 -4.49 11.40
CA ARG A 122 9.38 -4.28 12.71
C ARG A 122 8.78 -3.13 13.53
N ALA A 123 8.03 -2.23 12.91
CA ALA A 123 7.32 -1.13 13.58
C ALA A 123 5.91 -1.52 14.05
N ARG A 124 5.46 -2.74 13.78
CA ARG A 124 4.14 -3.22 14.18
C ARG A 124 3.97 -3.22 15.70
N LEU A 125 2.82 -2.71 16.16
CA LEU A 125 2.36 -2.80 17.54
C LEU A 125 1.39 -3.98 17.67
N SER A 126 1.36 -4.61 18.85
CA SER A 126 0.51 -5.80 19.07
C SER A 126 -0.96 -5.45 19.22
N ASN A 127 -1.25 -4.29 19.82
CA ASN A 127 -2.59 -3.90 20.27
C ASN A 127 -2.99 -2.51 19.75
N MET A 128 -2.39 -2.05 18.65
CA MET A 128 -2.66 -0.73 18.11
C MET A 128 -2.49 -0.72 16.59
N SER A 129 -3.41 -0.12 15.88
CA SER A 129 -3.31 0.14 14.45
C SER A 129 -2.15 1.08 14.14
N VAL A 130 -1.35 0.73 13.16
CA VAL A 130 -0.17 1.49 12.74
C VAL A 130 -0.20 1.68 11.25
N ALA A 131 0.03 2.91 10.82
CA ALA A 131 0.35 3.26 9.44
C ALA A 131 1.71 3.97 9.40
N GLY A 132 2.52 3.71 8.39
CA GLY A 132 3.84 4.35 8.32
C GLY A 132 4.65 3.94 7.11
N LYS A 133 5.77 4.61 6.91
CA LYS A 133 6.68 4.35 5.79
C LYS A 133 8.13 4.46 6.22
N SER A 134 8.93 3.52 5.74
CA SER A 134 10.39 3.57 5.89
C SER A 134 11.04 4.25 4.69
N GLY A 135 12.15 4.94 4.92
CA GLY A 135 13.05 5.47 3.91
C GLY A 135 14.47 4.98 4.16
N THR A 136 15.22 4.78 3.11
CA THR A 136 16.65 4.44 3.16
C THR A 136 17.31 5.07 1.95
N THR A 137 18.33 5.90 2.17
CA THR A 137 19.08 6.51 1.08
C THR A 137 20.05 5.52 0.45
N THR A 138 20.52 5.85 -0.75
CA THR A 138 21.58 5.08 -1.44
C THR A 138 22.78 4.93 -0.51
N SER A 139 23.38 3.74 -0.50
CA SER A 139 24.51 3.39 0.38
C SER A 139 24.18 3.36 1.88
N ASN A 140 22.91 3.43 2.27
CA ASN A 140 22.45 3.39 3.67
C ASN A 140 23.06 4.52 4.54
N ASN A 141 23.17 5.71 4.00
CA ASN A 141 23.69 6.88 4.75
C ASN A 141 22.63 7.39 5.74
N ASP A 142 21.34 7.36 5.33
CA ASP A 142 20.20 7.73 6.15
C ASP A 142 19.17 6.63 6.17
N ILE A 143 18.61 6.41 7.35
CA ILE A 143 17.48 5.54 7.55
C ILE A 143 16.36 6.30 8.26
N TRP A 144 15.14 6.12 7.77
CA TRP A 144 13.95 6.80 8.23
C TRP A 144 12.83 5.83 8.53
N PHE A 145 12.07 6.13 9.56
CA PHE A 145 10.73 5.62 9.73
C PHE A 145 9.85 6.71 10.30
N VAL A 146 8.80 7.07 9.59
CA VAL A 146 7.73 7.92 10.10
C VAL A 146 6.44 7.11 10.08
N GLY A 147 5.77 7.07 11.19
CA GLY A 147 4.53 6.32 11.36
C GLY A 147 3.62 6.95 12.40
N PHE A 148 2.38 6.57 12.35
CA PHE A 148 1.35 7.06 13.25
C PHE A 148 0.36 5.96 13.63
N THR A 149 -0.35 6.24 14.70
CA THR A 149 -1.50 5.49 15.20
C THR A 149 -2.70 6.43 15.21
N PRO A 150 -3.89 5.99 15.61
CA PRO A 150 -5.03 6.90 15.82
C PRO A 150 -4.78 8.00 16.88
N TYR A 151 -3.69 7.92 17.66
CA TYR A 151 -3.38 8.84 18.75
C TYR A 151 -2.17 9.72 18.49
N TYR A 152 -1.07 9.15 17.98
CA TYR A 152 0.23 9.82 17.95
C TYR A 152 0.95 9.58 16.61
N THR A 153 1.71 10.58 16.20
CA THR A 153 2.66 10.50 15.09
C THR A 153 4.08 10.64 15.61
N ALA A 154 5.01 9.81 15.13
CA ALA A 154 6.41 9.90 15.49
C ALA A 154 7.31 9.62 14.28
N GLY A 155 8.43 10.37 14.18
CA GLY A 155 9.45 10.18 13.16
C GLY A 155 10.80 9.86 13.80
N ILE A 156 11.48 8.84 13.26
CA ILE A 156 12.85 8.48 13.64
C ILE A 156 13.75 8.59 12.43
N TRP A 157 14.80 9.35 12.57
CA TRP A 157 15.91 9.42 11.64
C TRP A 157 17.15 8.82 12.28
N GLY A 158 17.96 8.11 11.50
CA GLY A 158 19.27 7.66 11.87
C GLY A 158 20.25 7.91 10.73
N GLY A 159 21.37 8.50 11.04
CA GLY A 159 22.41 8.87 10.08
C GLY A 159 23.69 9.28 10.79
N CYS A 160 24.72 9.64 10.03
CA CYS A 160 25.97 10.19 10.50
C CYS A 160 26.14 11.62 9.99
N ASP A 161 26.58 12.55 10.86
CA ASP A 161 26.76 13.97 10.51
C ASP A 161 27.71 14.19 9.31
N ASN A 162 28.64 13.26 9.10
CA ASN A 162 29.58 13.28 7.98
C ASN A 162 29.10 12.43 6.77
N ASN A 163 27.81 12.11 6.71
CA ASN A 163 27.18 11.36 5.63
C ASN A 163 27.82 9.99 5.34
N GLN A 164 28.36 9.32 6.36
CA GLN A 164 28.91 7.96 6.24
C GLN A 164 27.82 6.90 6.28
N SER A 165 28.10 5.78 5.60
CA SER A 165 27.20 4.63 5.59
C SER A 165 27.03 4.01 6.98
N LEU A 166 25.78 3.74 7.35
CA LEU A 166 25.42 3.01 8.57
C LEU A 166 25.71 1.51 8.47
N SER A 167 25.97 0.98 7.28
CA SER A 167 26.19 -0.46 7.06
C SER A 167 27.38 -1.01 7.84
N SER A 168 28.41 -0.17 8.10
CA SER A 168 29.59 -0.51 8.88
C SER A 168 29.40 -0.36 10.40
N ASN A 169 28.31 0.27 10.85
CA ASN A 169 28.13 0.71 12.24
C ASN A 169 26.92 0.07 12.96
N GLY A 170 26.52 -1.14 12.60
CA GLY A 170 25.53 -1.90 13.38
C GLY A 170 24.14 -2.07 12.75
N GLY A 171 23.96 -1.72 11.49
CA GLY A 171 22.78 -2.10 10.72
C GLY A 171 21.79 -0.97 10.42
N THR A 172 20.86 -1.29 9.55
CA THR A 172 19.97 -0.34 8.87
C THR A 172 18.50 -0.48 9.29
N SER A 173 18.22 -1.07 10.45
CA SER A 173 16.82 -1.37 10.84
C SER A 173 16.45 -0.96 12.27
N PHE A 174 17.39 -0.49 13.08
CA PHE A 174 17.19 -0.14 14.49
C PHE A 174 16.16 0.98 14.72
N HIS A 175 16.02 1.90 13.78
CA HIS A 175 15.08 3.01 13.84
C HIS A 175 13.63 2.54 14.00
N LYS A 176 13.23 1.44 13.34
CA LYS A 176 11.89 0.86 13.47
C LYS A 176 11.66 0.22 14.83
N ASP A 177 12.70 -0.41 15.40
CA ASP A 177 12.63 -0.99 16.73
C ASP A 177 12.56 0.10 17.82
N ILE A 178 13.30 1.22 17.65
CA ILE A 178 13.22 2.38 18.54
C ILE A 178 11.81 2.97 18.48
N TRP A 179 11.31 3.22 17.27
CA TRP A 179 9.95 3.73 17.06
C TRP A 179 8.92 2.84 17.76
N ARG A 180 8.97 1.53 17.52
CA ARG A 180 8.06 0.57 18.12
C ARG A 180 8.11 0.62 19.65
N LYS A 181 9.30 0.60 20.25
CA LYS A 181 9.45 0.63 21.72
C LYS A 181 8.94 1.93 22.35
N ILE A 182 9.13 3.07 21.69
CA ILE A 182 8.57 4.34 22.13
C ILE A 182 7.04 4.28 22.08
N MET A 183 6.51 3.86 20.94
CA MET A 183 5.06 3.82 20.72
C MET A 183 4.38 2.79 21.62
N GLU A 184 4.98 1.63 21.90
CA GLU A 184 4.47 0.68 22.90
C GLU A 184 4.26 1.35 24.26
N ARG A 185 5.22 2.16 24.71
CA ARG A 185 5.16 2.83 26.02
C ARG A 185 4.13 3.96 26.06
N VAL A 186 4.06 4.81 25.03
CA VAL A 186 3.10 5.93 25.02
C VAL A 186 1.66 5.48 24.82
N HIS A 187 1.44 4.23 24.39
CA HIS A 187 0.10 3.64 24.25
C HIS A 187 -0.31 2.74 25.43
N GLU A 188 0.50 2.64 26.48
CA GLU A 188 0.12 1.86 27.66
C GLU A 188 -1.23 2.33 28.22
N GLY A 189 -2.20 1.42 28.30
CA GLY A 189 -3.56 1.70 28.79
C GLY A 189 -4.53 2.28 27.73
N LEU A 190 -4.09 2.51 26.50
CA LEU A 190 -4.97 2.93 25.41
C LEU A 190 -5.54 1.72 24.65
N SER A 191 -6.82 1.82 24.28
CA SER A 191 -7.46 0.85 23.38
C SER A 191 -7.30 1.30 21.92
N ASP A 192 -7.24 0.35 21.00
CA ASP A 192 -7.18 0.65 19.56
C ASP A 192 -8.58 0.98 19.01
N PRO A 193 -8.86 2.23 18.59
CA PRO A 193 -10.11 2.56 17.92
C PRO A 193 -10.11 2.24 16.41
N GLY A 194 -8.95 1.83 15.85
CA GLY A 194 -8.72 1.78 14.41
C GLY A 194 -8.65 3.16 13.76
N PHE A 195 -8.29 3.20 12.47
CA PHE A 195 -8.35 4.44 11.71
C PHE A 195 -9.79 4.74 11.27
N ALA A 196 -10.25 5.95 11.54
CA ALA A 196 -11.61 6.37 11.20
C ALA A 196 -11.79 6.45 9.67
N VAL A 197 -12.83 5.81 9.17
CA VAL A 197 -13.23 5.86 7.75
C VAL A 197 -14.12 7.08 7.55
N PRO A 198 -13.72 8.08 6.74
CA PRO A 198 -14.55 9.27 6.52
C PRO A 198 -15.75 8.97 5.62
N ASP A 199 -16.78 9.81 5.72
CA ASP A 199 -17.99 9.69 4.91
C ASP A 199 -17.73 9.84 3.39
N SER A 200 -16.59 10.37 3.00
CA SER A 200 -16.16 10.48 1.59
C SER A 200 -15.62 9.19 0.99
N ILE A 201 -15.58 8.11 1.75
CA ILE A 201 -15.14 6.77 1.31
C ILE A 201 -16.36 5.86 1.10
N GLU A 202 -16.24 5.01 0.09
CA GLU A 202 -17.13 3.89 -0.17
C GLU A 202 -16.32 2.62 -0.44
N THR A 203 -16.96 1.46 -0.36
CA THR A 203 -16.29 0.16 -0.58
C THR A 203 -16.92 -0.60 -1.72
N ALA A 204 -16.11 -1.43 -2.41
CA ALA A 204 -16.59 -2.35 -3.43
C ALA A 204 -15.84 -3.68 -3.38
N GLN A 205 -16.50 -4.74 -3.88
CA GLN A 205 -15.87 -6.05 -4.07
C GLN A 205 -15.07 -6.03 -5.38
N ILE A 206 -13.76 -6.16 -5.26
CA ILE A 206 -12.81 -6.04 -6.37
C ILE A 206 -12.11 -7.37 -6.61
N CYS A 207 -11.82 -7.65 -7.87
CA CYS A 207 -10.96 -8.75 -8.26
C CYS A 207 -9.48 -8.36 -8.19
N ARG A 208 -8.67 -9.05 -7.38
CA ARG A 208 -7.22 -8.81 -7.22
C ARG A 208 -6.41 -8.87 -8.53
N LYS A 209 -6.93 -9.56 -9.55
CA LYS A 209 -6.22 -9.74 -10.82
C LYS A 209 -6.50 -8.64 -11.84
N SER A 210 -7.70 -8.10 -11.84
CA SER A 210 -8.09 -7.07 -12.81
C SER A 210 -8.13 -5.66 -12.22
N GLY A 211 -8.26 -5.51 -10.90
CA GLY A 211 -8.56 -4.24 -10.26
C GLY A 211 -9.97 -3.71 -10.56
N LYS A 212 -10.82 -4.52 -11.21
CA LYS A 212 -12.20 -4.20 -11.58
C LYS A 212 -13.17 -4.87 -10.63
N LEU A 213 -14.48 -4.56 -10.74
CA LEU A 213 -15.52 -5.22 -9.95
C LEU A 213 -15.43 -6.73 -10.07
N ALA A 214 -15.51 -7.43 -8.96
CA ALA A 214 -15.49 -8.88 -8.93
C ALA A 214 -16.77 -9.45 -9.54
N VAL A 215 -16.68 -10.58 -10.25
CA VAL A 215 -17.80 -11.35 -10.74
C VAL A 215 -18.02 -12.52 -9.79
N GLU A 216 -19.19 -12.53 -9.13
CA GLU A 216 -19.59 -13.59 -8.19
C GLU A 216 -19.65 -14.96 -8.91
N GLY A 217 -19.22 -16.02 -8.23
CA GLY A 217 -19.12 -17.35 -8.80
C GLY A 217 -17.98 -17.53 -9.83
N VAL A 218 -17.20 -16.49 -10.07
CA VAL A 218 -16.07 -16.53 -11.01
C VAL A 218 -14.78 -16.09 -10.33
N CYS A 219 -14.68 -14.86 -9.83
CA CYS A 219 -13.44 -14.36 -9.21
C CYS A 219 -13.11 -15.04 -7.87
N ASP A 220 -14.10 -15.50 -7.15
CA ASP A 220 -13.97 -16.30 -5.93
C ASP A 220 -13.50 -17.74 -6.18
N HIS A 221 -13.52 -18.19 -7.43
CA HIS A 221 -13.06 -19.50 -7.90
C HIS A 221 -11.77 -19.44 -8.74
N ASP A 222 -10.91 -18.42 -8.54
CA ASP A 222 -9.58 -18.42 -9.15
C ASP A 222 -8.82 -19.70 -8.77
N PRO A 223 -8.07 -20.33 -9.70
CA PRO A 223 -7.33 -21.55 -9.42
C PRO A 223 -6.35 -21.48 -8.24
N ARG A 224 -5.98 -20.29 -7.80
CA ARG A 224 -5.09 -20.04 -6.64
C ARG A 224 -5.84 -19.80 -5.34
N GLY A 225 -7.15 -19.65 -5.40
CA GLY A 225 -8.02 -19.34 -4.27
C GLY A 225 -8.91 -18.13 -4.54
N ASN A 226 -9.60 -17.64 -3.51
CA ASN A 226 -10.49 -16.51 -3.66
C ASN A 226 -9.73 -15.22 -4.05
N ALA A 227 -10.02 -14.69 -5.23
CA ALA A 227 -9.44 -13.45 -5.74
C ALA A 227 -10.28 -12.20 -5.42
N VAL A 228 -11.38 -12.35 -4.71
CA VAL A 228 -12.26 -11.24 -4.31
C VAL A 228 -11.78 -10.66 -2.99
N TYR A 229 -11.75 -9.34 -2.90
CA TYR A 229 -11.51 -8.61 -1.65
C TYR A 229 -12.30 -7.30 -1.65
N THR A 230 -12.52 -6.77 -0.46
CA THR A 230 -13.12 -5.44 -0.29
C THR A 230 -12.05 -4.38 -0.41
N GLU A 231 -12.26 -3.37 -1.26
CA GLU A 231 -11.37 -2.24 -1.46
C GLU A 231 -12.08 -0.93 -1.13
N TYR A 232 -11.31 0.06 -0.67
CA TYR A 232 -11.78 1.41 -0.38
C TYR A 232 -11.60 2.34 -1.59
N PHE A 233 -12.59 3.19 -1.81
CA PHE A 233 -12.60 4.18 -2.88
C PHE A 233 -13.07 5.53 -2.37
N ALA A 234 -12.52 6.62 -2.91
CA ALA A 234 -13.20 7.89 -2.78
C ALA A 234 -14.57 7.82 -3.47
N LYS A 235 -15.60 8.38 -2.87
CA LYS A 235 -16.96 8.34 -3.44
C LYS A 235 -16.99 8.79 -4.91
N GLY A 236 -17.61 7.98 -5.75
CA GLY A 236 -17.73 8.21 -7.19
C GLY A 236 -16.53 7.74 -8.02
N THR A 237 -15.55 7.03 -7.42
CA THR A 237 -14.37 6.50 -8.14
C THR A 237 -14.33 4.98 -8.20
N VAL A 238 -15.35 4.29 -7.72
CA VAL A 238 -15.49 2.84 -7.86
C VAL A 238 -15.48 2.47 -9.34
N PRO A 239 -14.69 1.45 -9.77
CA PRO A 239 -14.72 0.97 -11.14
C PRO A 239 -16.14 0.57 -11.57
N THR A 240 -16.52 0.89 -12.79
CA THR A 240 -17.81 0.47 -13.37
C THR A 240 -17.70 -0.81 -14.19
N GLU A 241 -16.48 -1.17 -14.58
CA GLU A 241 -16.22 -2.38 -15.36
C GLU A 241 -16.07 -3.59 -14.45
N VAL A 242 -16.56 -4.74 -14.92
CA VAL A 242 -16.40 -6.03 -14.25
C VAL A 242 -15.09 -6.71 -14.68
N CYS A 243 -14.64 -7.69 -13.90
CA CYS A 243 -13.42 -8.46 -14.16
C CYS A 243 -13.43 -9.10 -15.55
N ASP A 244 -12.36 -8.87 -16.30
CA ASP A 244 -12.07 -9.43 -17.63
C ASP A 244 -10.90 -10.45 -17.62
N LYS A 245 -10.32 -10.71 -16.43
CA LYS A 245 -9.19 -11.62 -16.25
C LYS A 245 -9.60 -13.06 -15.95
N HIS A 246 -10.82 -13.29 -15.52
CA HIS A 246 -11.36 -14.62 -15.26
C HIS A 246 -12.41 -14.99 -16.29
N VAL A 247 -12.36 -16.23 -16.77
CA VAL A 247 -13.32 -16.79 -17.71
C VAL A 247 -13.77 -18.17 -17.24
N VAL A 248 -15.05 -18.45 -17.40
CA VAL A 248 -15.61 -19.80 -17.17
C VAL A 248 -15.52 -20.58 -18.47
N VAL A 249 -14.84 -21.71 -18.44
CA VAL A 249 -14.72 -22.62 -19.59
C VAL A 249 -15.29 -23.99 -19.26
N THR A 250 -15.85 -24.65 -20.25
CA THR A 250 -16.23 -26.07 -20.13
C THR A 250 -14.98 -26.93 -20.31
N VAL A 251 -14.78 -27.88 -19.43
CA VAL A 251 -13.66 -28.83 -19.48
C VAL A 251 -14.16 -30.26 -19.32
N CYS A 252 -13.39 -31.21 -19.83
CA CYS A 252 -13.58 -32.63 -19.55
C CYS A 252 -13.39 -32.87 -18.05
N ALA A 253 -14.33 -33.58 -17.42
CA ALA A 253 -14.28 -33.82 -15.96
C ALA A 253 -13.03 -34.63 -15.55
N ALA A 254 -12.59 -35.56 -16.38
CA ALA A 254 -11.44 -36.41 -16.11
C ALA A 254 -10.10 -35.71 -16.33
N SER A 255 -9.90 -35.02 -17.48
CA SER A 255 -8.61 -34.42 -17.81
C SER A 255 -8.46 -32.95 -17.36
N GLY A 256 -9.57 -32.26 -17.13
CA GLY A 256 -9.58 -30.82 -16.87
C GLY A 256 -9.20 -29.95 -18.07
N MET A 257 -9.12 -30.54 -19.29
CA MET A 257 -8.79 -29.88 -20.56
C MET A 257 -10.09 -29.57 -21.34
N LYS A 258 -10.02 -28.73 -22.41
CA LYS A 258 -11.17 -28.47 -23.27
C LYS A 258 -11.76 -29.80 -23.76
N PRO A 259 -13.10 -29.99 -23.71
CA PRO A 259 -13.66 -31.28 -24.08
C PRO A 259 -13.62 -31.48 -25.59
N THR A 260 -13.44 -32.74 -26.00
CA THR A 260 -13.75 -33.26 -27.31
C THR A 260 -15.19 -33.78 -27.35
N GLU A 261 -15.67 -34.20 -28.52
CA GLU A 261 -16.98 -34.88 -28.67
C GLU A 261 -17.01 -36.22 -27.92
N TYR A 262 -15.85 -36.85 -27.70
CA TYR A 262 -15.69 -38.15 -27.04
C TYR A 262 -15.63 -38.06 -25.51
N CYS A 263 -15.68 -36.86 -24.93
CA CYS A 263 -15.65 -36.70 -23.48
C CYS A 263 -17.01 -37.05 -22.87
N PRO A 264 -17.08 -38.10 -22.00
CA PRO A 264 -18.35 -38.57 -21.45
C PRO A 264 -18.96 -37.60 -20.46
N GLU A 265 -18.11 -36.87 -19.74
CA GLU A 265 -18.56 -35.93 -18.71
C GLU A 265 -17.80 -34.59 -18.85
N LYS A 266 -18.54 -33.51 -18.63
CA LYS A 266 -18.05 -32.14 -18.74
C LYS A 266 -18.39 -31.37 -17.48
N ARG A 267 -17.53 -30.44 -17.10
CA ARG A 267 -17.75 -29.52 -15.95
C ARG A 267 -17.29 -28.12 -16.29
N SER A 268 -17.77 -27.15 -15.56
CA SER A 268 -17.26 -25.78 -15.60
C SER A 268 -15.96 -25.67 -14.80
N LYS A 269 -15.04 -24.82 -15.27
CA LYS A 269 -13.80 -24.48 -14.61
C LYS A 269 -13.51 -23.00 -14.84
N VAL A 270 -13.08 -22.30 -13.81
CA VAL A 270 -12.55 -20.94 -13.96
C VAL A 270 -11.09 -21.01 -14.39
N CYS A 271 -10.74 -20.24 -15.39
CA CYS A 271 -9.40 -20.08 -15.94
C CYS A 271 -9.05 -18.61 -16.06
N MET A 272 -7.75 -18.32 -16.22
CA MET A 272 -7.27 -16.99 -16.55
C MET A 272 -7.43 -16.70 -18.06
N SER A 273 -7.97 -15.52 -18.38
CA SER A 273 -7.94 -14.96 -19.73
C SER A 273 -6.57 -14.29 -19.92
N ILE A 274 -5.71 -14.90 -20.75
CA ILE A 274 -4.40 -14.37 -21.07
C ILE A 274 -4.46 -13.81 -22.49
N PRO A 275 -4.11 -12.53 -22.73
CA PRO A 275 -4.01 -11.96 -24.05
C PRO A 275 -3.05 -12.76 -24.94
N GLN A 276 -3.36 -12.90 -26.23
CA GLN A 276 -2.50 -13.63 -27.18
C GLN A 276 -1.15 -12.94 -27.44
N ASP A 277 -1.08 -11.64 -27.17
CA ASP A 277 0.07 -10.77 -27.32
C ASP A 277 0.88 -10.60 -26.01
N ALA A 278 0.53 -11.32 -24.94
CA ALA A 278 1.29 -11.30 -23.71
C ALA A 278 2.69 -11.90 -23.95
N GLU A 279 3.71 -11.05 -24.01
CA GLU A 279 5.09 -11.47 -24.10
C GLU A 279 5.54 -12.12 -22.79
N GLY A 280 6.14 -13.31 -22.89
CA GLY A 280 6.75 -14.03 -21.79
C GLY A 280 5.80 -14.87 -20.95
N SER A 281 6.37 -15.70 -20.09
CA SER A 281 5.65 -16.49 -19.10
C SER A 281 5.30 -15.60 -17.91
N THR A 282 4.02 -15.35 -17.69
CA THR A 282 3.53 -14.70 -16.46
C THR A 282 3.14 -15.75 -15.43
N ASP A 283 3.04 -15.37 -14.14
CA ASP A 283 2.51 -16.25 -13.08
C ASP A 283 1.09 -16.78 -13.40
N ASP A 284 0.36 -16.12 -14.32
CA ASP A 284 -0.97 -16.50 -14.74
C ASP A 284 -0.98 -17.56 -15.85
N SER A 285 0.13 -17.76 -16.58
CA SER A 285 0.20 -18.67 -17.73
C SER A 285 -0.14 -20.11 -17.38
N ALA A 286 0.22 -20.56 -16.19
CA ALA A 286 -0.09 -21.90 -15.69
C ALA A 286 -1.60 -22.12 -15.45
N PHE A 287 -2.39 -21.05 -15.36
CA PHE A 287 -3.81 -21.07 -15.05
C PHE A 287 -4.69 -20.65 -16.25
N GLY A 288 -4.08 -20.52 -17.42
CA GLY A 288 -4.75 -20.17 -18.66
C GLY A 288 -5.75 -21.22 -19.14
N ILE A 289 -6.44 -20.91 -20.20
CA ILE A 289 -7.39 -21.82 -20.84
C ILE A 289 -6.61 -23.03 -21.37
N PRO A 290 -6.94 -24.28 -20.95
CA PRO A 290 -6.18 -25.47 -21.33
C PRO A 290 -6.41 -25.83 -22.82
N GLY A 291 -5.52 -26.66 -23.39
CA GLY A 291 -5.72 -27.30 -24.69
C GLY A 291 -6.84 -28.35 -24.68
N TYR A 292 -7.05 -29.02 -25.79
CA TYR A 292 -8.07 -30.07 -25.92
C TYR A 292 -7.70 -31.35 -25.17
N CYS A 293 -8.72 -32.08 -24.73
CA CYS A 293 -8.60 -33.34 -24.03
C CYS A 293 -7.84 -34.37 -24.89
N ASN A 294 -6.81 -34.96 -24.31
CA ASN A 294 -5.95 -35.99 -24.91
C ASN A 294 -6.21 -37.40 -24.36
N ILE A 295 -7.18 -37.54 -23.44
CA ILE A 295 -7.55 -38.85 -22.87
C ILE A 295 -8.71 -39.46 -23.67
N HIS A 296 -9.66 -38.67 -24.11
CA HIS A 296 -10.83 -39.09 -24.85
C HIS A 296 -10.68 -38.63 -26.30
N THR A 297 -10.11 -39.49 -27.12
CA THR A 297 -9.88 -39.30 -28.56
C THR A 297 -10.67 -40.33 -29.35
N ASP A 298 -10.82 -40.12 -30.65
CA ASP A 298 -11.41 -41.09 -31.55
C ASP A 298 -10.57 -42.38 -31.58
N LEU A 299 -11.19 -43.48 -31.12
CA LEU A 299 -10.53 -44.80 -31.12
C LEU A 299 -10.25 -45.34 -32.53
N SER A 300 -10.92 -44.80 -33.57
CA SER A 300 -10.70 -45.21 -34.96
C SER A 300 -9.29 -44.91 -35.46
N THR A 301 -8.63 -43.87 -34.89
CA THR A 301 -7.26 -43.47 -35.24
C THR A 301 -6.18 -44.34 -34.60
N ILE A 302 -6.49 -45.17 -33.59
CA ILE A 302 -5.53 -46.02 -32.88
C ILE A 302 -5.30 -47.34 -33.64
N PHE A 303 -6.23 -47.73 -34.51
CA PHE A 303 -6.20 -49.01 -35.24
C PHE A 303 -5.71 -48.88 -36.72
N THR A 304 -5.18 -47.75 -37.10
CA THR A 304 -4.68 -47.47 -38.46
C THR A 304 -3.15 -47.28 -38.50
N GLN A 305 -2.39 -47.83 -37.57
CA GLN A 305 -0.92 -47.98 -37.69
C GLN A 305 -0.51 -49.45 -37.73
#